data_a1ef38d3721956ed18f7e37995818a9b
#
_entry.id   a1ef38d3721956ed18f7e37995818a9b
#
_cell.length_a   1.000
_cell.length_b   1.000
_cell.length_c   1.000
_cell.angle_alpha   90.00
_cell.angle_beta   90.00
_cell.angle_gamma   90.00
#
_symmetry.space_group_name_H-M   'P 1'
#
loop_
_entity.id
_entity.type
_entity.pdbx_description
1 polymer ?
#
loop_
_entity_poly.entity_id
_entity_poly.type
_entity_poly.pdbx_seq_one_letter_code
_entity_poly.pdbx_strand_id
1 'polypeptide(L)'
;MKASRDLIAYNDLKRLIIDPGFCNLCGACEAACPIHALRVEKNKLEYVHDCSEYVEFCPICYDVCPFSEALLLETLSFVTDAPKRRESIGYYRKIVLAQAVDSKLRELSHSGGVVTALLIHAIKKGFVDSAIVSESEEEVPIKVKPAISLVPDDLLSAVDCKYFPSSVAKAFGKAVHEYGKAKIAFVGTPCHVRAIRKLEAWEHKIVESLKIVIGLICLWSFSFPKLTEFLKRKYNVKAGEIQRIDLNKEYKILTKNGKVVSVSLPEVEAHILDICKMCEDFTSELADISVGGAHPLKDWSIVIIRTEIGERLFESAVKAKVIRVKNIEERAEVFTHFVEMGLIKKNAAIQEIERRRKNRKAIPPAFARLLELVPSEISLLSSLTAEQIMTRKVMTVKPQTTVEELLTIMTKHHHMGYPVVNEKGKLIGIVTFEDIAKVPTAKRKKTLIKEVAHKKLVTAYPEDSAMEIYEKMNKHKIGRILIVDKKDPQKILGIITKTDIIHTLRWPMKTK
;
A
#
# COMPACT_ATOMS: atom_id res chain seq x y z
N MET A 1 -15.69 -11.43 27.06
CA MET A 1 -15.90 -9.96 26.97
C MET A 1 -15.62 -9.54 25.53
N LYS A 2 -16.66 -9.18 24.76
CA LYS A 2 -16.48 -8.54 23.46
C LYS A 2 -15.90 -7.17 23.75
N ALA A 3 -14.64 -6.92 23.41
CA ALA A 3 -14.13 -5.57 23.30
C ALA A 3 -15.04 -4.85 22.30
N SER A 4 -15.78 -3.84 22.76
CA SER A 4 -16.45 -2.91 21.88
C SER A 4 -15.35 -2.31 21.01
N ARG A 5 -15.32 -2.65 19.70
CA ARG A 5 -14.53 -1.89 18.76
C ARG A 5 -15.03 -0.47 18.85
N ASP A 6 -14.13 0.46 19.13
CA ASP A 6 -14.43 1.86 18.88
C ASP A 6 -14.92 1.95 17.44
N LEU A 7 -16.12 2.47 17.26
CA LEU A 7 -16.82 2.49 15.97
C LEU A 7 -16.09 3.36 14.94
N ILE A 8 -15.07 4.10 15.36
CA ILE A 8 -14.33 5.05 14.55
C ILE A 8 -12.85 4.64 14.49
N ALA A 9 -12.39 4.24 13.31
CA ALA A 9 -11.04 3.76 13.07
C ALA A 9 -9.92 4.77 13.38
N TYR A 10 -10.23 6.07 13.48
CA TYR A 10 -9.27 7.08 13.91
C TYR A 10 -8.74 6.81 15.33
N ASN A 11 -9.59 6.33 16.23
CA ASN A 11 -9.16 6.00 17.59
C ASN A 11 -8.13 4.87 17.61
N ASP A 12 -8.32 3.85 16.76
CA ASP A 12 -7.33 2.77 16.61
C ASP A 12 -6.08 3.26 15.90
N LEU A 13 -6.22 4.07 14.85
CA LEU A 13 -5.09 4.70 14.17
C LEU A 13 -4.25 5.54 15.14
N LYS A 14 -4.92 6.34 15.98
CA LYS A 14 -4.29 7.17 17.00
C LYS A 14 -3.56 6.31 18.03
N ARG A 15 -4.27 5.40 18.67
CA ARG A 15 -3.75 4.56 19.77
C ARG A 15 -2.63 3.62 19.34
N LEU A 16 -2.74 3.00 18.16
CA LEU A 16 -1.84 1.92 17.72
C LEU A 16 -0.70 2.40 16.84
N ILE A 17 -0.86 3.55 16.16
CA ILE A 17 0.11 4.03 15.17
C ILE A 17 0.65 5.42 15.49
N ILE A 18 -0.24 6.41 15.80
CA ILE A 18 0.19 7.80 15.97
C ILE A 18 0.86 8.01 17.34
N ASP A 19 0.18 7.66 18.41
CA ASP A 19 0.68 7.89 19.78
C ASP A 19 1.97 7.12 20.07
N PRO A 20 2.17 5.87 19.58
CA PRO A 20 3.45 5.18 19.70
C PRO A 20 4.57 5.73 18.80
N GLY A 21 4.29 6.70 17.92
CA GLY A 21 5.28 7.32 17.03
C GLY A 21 5.63 6.51 15.78
N PHE A 22 4.73 5.64 15.31
CA PHE A 22 4.95 4.81 14.12
C PHE A 22 4.49 5.47 12.82
N CYS A 23 3.75 6.58 12.89
CA CYS A 23 3.29 7.28 11.70
C CYS A 23 4.49 7.86 10.92
N ASN A 24 4.62 7.45 9.64
CA ASN A 24 5.64 7.97 8.73
C ASN A 24 5.13 9.11 7.83
N LEU A 25 3.92 9.60 8.08
CA LEU A 25 3.29 10.70 7.36
C LEU A 25 3.08 10.45 5.85
N CYS A 26 2.86 9.19 5.44
CA CYS A 26 2.65 8.84 4.03
C CYS A 26 1.43 9.52 3.38
N GLY A 27 0.42 9.88 4.19
CA GLY A 27 -0.79 10.59 3.76
C GLY A 27 -1.89 9.73 3.16
N ALA A 28 -1.82 8.38 3.25
CA ALA A 28 -2.86 7.51 2.72
C ALA A 28 -4.22 7.71 3.43
N CYS A 29 -4.20 7.87 4.75
CA CYS A 29 -5.39 8.13 5.56
C CYS A 29 -6.04 9.49 5.23
N GLU A 30 -5.24 10.52 4.88
CA GLU A 30 -5.76 11.81 4.39
C GLU A 30 -6.38 11.65 3.00
N ALA A 31 -5.67 10.98 2.07
CA ALA A 31 -6.15 10.77 0.69
C ALA A 31 -7.45 9.97 0.62
N ALA A 32 -7.65 9.04 1.56
CA ALA A 32 -8.81 8.16 1.61
C ALA A 32 -9.99 8.70 2.44
N CYS A 33 -9.80 9.76 3.21
CA CYS A 33 -10.85 10.25 4.10
C CYS A 33 -11.96 10.96 3.33
N PRO A 34 -13.20 10.41 3.29
CA PRO A 34 -14.28 10.95 2.47
C PRO A 34 -14.79 12.32 2.94
N ILE A 35 -14.51 12.69 4.20
CA ILE A 35 -14.92 13.97 4.80
C ILE A 35 -13.73 14.87 5.13
N HIS A 36 -12.51 14.51 4.69
CA HIS A 36 -11.29 15.27 4.92
C HIS A 36 -10.98 15.59 6.39
N ALA A 37 -11.34 14.66 7.31
CA ALA A 37 -11.11 14.81 8.75
C ALA A 37 -9.62 14.75 9.14
N LEU A 38 -8.76 14.25 8.26
CA LEU A 38 -7.34 14.06 8.50
C LEU A 38 -6.50 14.93 7.55
N ARG A 39 -5.42 15.52 8.08
CA ARG A 39 -4.50 16.35 7.31
C ARG A 39 -3.06 16.13 7.74
N VAL A 40 -2.17 15.88 6.78
CA VAL A 40 -0.72 15.82 6.99
C VAL A 40 -0.10 17.17 6.68
N GLU A 41 0.27 17.89 7.72
CA GLU A 41 0.92 19.20 7.62
C GLU A 41 2.00 19.37 8.69
N LYS A 42 2.99 20.20 8.43
CA LYS A 42 4.06 20.59 9.39
C LYS A 42 4.68 19.39 10.12
N ASN A 43 4.91 18.28 9.38
CA ASN A 43 5.47 17.03 9.90
C ASN A 43 4.62 16.34 10.98
N LYS A 44 3.31 16.49 10.94
CA LYS A 44 2.37 15.74 11.79
C LYS A 44 1.08 15.42 11.05
N LEU A 45 0.37 14.42 11.54
CA LEU A 45 -1.01 14.13 11.15
C LEU A 45 -1.95 14.85 12.12
N GLU A 46 -2.79 15.71 11.59
CA GLU A 46 -3.78 16.48 12.33
C GLU A 46 -5.17 15.89 12.12
N TYR A 47 -5.97 15.84 13.19
CA TYR A 47 -7.39 15.53 13.16
C TYR A 47 -8.15 16.85 13.20
N VAL A 48 -8.64 17.28 12.03
CA VAL A 48 -9.18 18.63 11.82
C VAL A 48 -10.68 18.74 12.04
N HIS A 49 -11.40 17.62 11.92
CA HIS A 49 -12.83 17.53 12.19
C HIS A 49 -13.14 16.25 12.94
N ASP A 50 -14.09 16.28 13.86
CA ASP A 50 -14.61 15.06 14.48
C ASP A 50 -15.46 14.30 13.48
N CYS A 51 -14.97 13.16 13.00
CA CYS A 51 -15.69 12.36 12.02
C CYS A 51 -16.90 11.63 12.61
N SER A 52 -17.02 11.52 13.94
CA SER A 52 -18.19 10.92 14.59
C SER A 52 -19.48 11.71 14.36
N GLU A 53 -19.37 13.01 14.07
CA GLU A 53 -20.51 13.85 13.71
C GLU A 53 -21.13 13.49 12.35
N TYR A 54 -20.38 12.80 11.47
CA TYR A 54 -20.78 12.51 10.09
C TYR A 54 -21.01 11.04 9.82
N VAL A 55 -20.32 10.16 10.54
CA VAL A 55 -20.36 8.72 10.32
C VAL A 55 -20.27 7.98 11.66
N GLU A 56 -21.22 7.08 11.91
CA GLU A 56 -21.23 6.24 13.11
C GLU A 56 -20.16 5.12 13.03
N PHE A 57 -19.75 4.73 11.82
CA PHE A 57 -18.76 3.71 11.57
C PHE A 57 -17.98 3.98 10.29
N CYS A 58 -16.65 4.05 10.38
CA CYS A 58 -15.77 4.18 9.23
C CYS A 58 -14.40 3.52 9.52
N PRO A 59 -14.01 2.45 8.83
CA PRO A 59 -12.74 1.77 9.06
C PRO A 59 -11.57 2.32 8.25
N ILE A 60 -11.82 3.23 7.29
CA ILE A 60 -10.93 3.55 6.17
C ILE A 60 -9.53 3.96 6.61
N CYS A 61 -9.40 4.97 7.49
CA CYS A 61 -8.10 5.55 7.83
C CYS A 61 -7.16 4.56 8.53
N TYR A 62 -7.70 3.60 9.27
CA TYR A 62 -6.92 2.51 9.86
C TYR A 62 -6.61 1.42 8.83
N ASP A 63 -7.60 1.00 8.06
CA ASP A 63 -7.46 -0.09 7.10
C ASP A 63 -6.40 0.23 6.03
N VAL A 64 -6.38 1.46 5.51
CA VAL A 64 -5.40 1.88 4.49
C VAL A 64 -4.02 2.21 5.05
N CYS A 65 -3.88 2.26 6.38
CA CYS A 65 -2.59 2.54 7.01
C CYS A 65 -1.59 1.38 6.73
N PRO A 66 -0.38 1.65 6.21
CA PRO A 66 0.59 0.60 5.89
C PRO A 66 1.06 -0.19 7.12
N PHE A 67 0.79 0.31 8.32
CA PHE A 67 1.21 -0.26 9.60
C PHE A 67 0.08 -0.91 10.40
N SER A 68 -1.16 -0.86 9.92
CA SER A 68 -2.27 -1.68 10.44
C SER A 68 -2.18 -3.11 9.90
N GLU A 69 -2.77 -4.06 10.61
CA GLU A 69 -2.86 -5.46 10.15
C GLU A 69 -3.98 -5.69 9.13
N ALA A 70 -4.84 -4.70 8.92
CA ALA A 70 -5.92 -4.80 7.95
C ALA A 70 -5.39 -4.96 6.52
N LEU A 71 -6.08 -5.71 5.68
CA LEU A 71 -5.83 -5.90 4.24
C LEU A 71 -4.42 -6.42 3.87
N LEU A 72 -3.66 -7.01 4.80
CA LEU A 72 -2.31 -7.51 4.52
C LEU A 72 -2.32 -8.66 3.51
N LEU A 73 -3.28 -9.58 3.63
CA LEU A 73 -3.40 -10.72 2.70
C LEU A 73 -3.88 -10.26 1.33
N GLU A 74 -4.85 -9.35 1.30
CA GLU A 74 -5.38 -8.77 0.06
C GLU A 74 -4.29 -8.09 -0.75
N THR A 75 -3.35 -7.41 -0.08
CA THR A 75 -2.22 -6.77 -0.79
C THR A 75 -1.26 -7.77 -1.42
N LEU A 76 -1.15 -8.98 -0.89
CA LEU A 76 -0.29 -10.01 -1.48
C LEU A 76 -0.81 -10.49 -2.85
N SER A 77 -2.14 -10.49 -3.06
CA SER A 77 -2.74 -10.94 -4.33
C SER A 77 -2.24 -10.17 -5.56
N PHE A 78 -1.79 -8.93 -5.39
CA PHE A 78 -1.27 -8.12 -6.51
C PHE A 78 0.02 -8.65 -7.15
N VAL A 79 0.75 -9.53 -6.46
CA VAL A 79 2.06 -10.02 -6.92
C VAL A 79 2.17 -11.55 -6.92
N THR A 80 1.20 -12.29 -6.39
CA THR A 80 1.26 -13.76 -6.27
C THR A 80 1.21 -14.50 -7.60
N ASP A 81 0.72 -13.87 -8.67
CA ASP A 81 0.72 -14.43 -10.02
C ASP A 81 2.13 -14.52 -10.63
N ALA A 82 3.13 -13.94 -9.99
CA ALA A 82 4.51 -14.05 -10.43
C ALA A 82 5.04 -15.48 -10.23
N PRO A 83 5.74 -16.07 -11.25
CA PRO A 83 6.09 -17.49 -11.25
C PRO A 83 7.23 -17.86 -10.28
N LYS A 84 7.93 -16.88 -9.74
CA LYS A 84 9.11 -17.08 -8.89
C LYS A 84 8.96 -16.34 -7.58
N ARG A 85 9.45 -16.96 -6.50
CA ARG A 85 9.52 -16.35 -5.17
C ARG A 85 10.85 -16.64 -4.50
N ARG A 86 11.43 -15.63 -3.83
CA ARG A 86 12.54 -15.79 -2.87
C ARG A 86 12.20 -15.03 -1.59
N GLU A 87 12.50 -15.61 -0.47
CA GLU A 87 12.21 -15.01 0.84
C GLU A 87 12.82 -13.60 0.99
N SER A 88 14.04 -13.38 0.49
CA SER A 88 14.76 -12.11 0.59
C SER A 88 14.22 -10.99 -0.31
N ILE A 89 13.44 -11.30 -1.34
CA ILE A 89 13.05 -10.35 -2.39
C ILE A 89 11.58 -10.45 -2.81
N GLY A 90 10.80 -11.37 -2.23
CA GLY A 90 9.39 -11.57 -2.53
C GLY A 90 9.12 -12.26 -3.87
N TYR A 91 7.93 -12.07 -4.42
CA TYR A 91 7.49 -12.60 -5.72
C TYR A 91 8.06 -11.79 -6.88
N TYR A 92 8.43 -12.46 -7.98
CA TYR A 92 8.94 -11.80 -9.18
C TYR A 92 8.80 -12.64 -10.45
N ARG A 93 8.68 -11.96 -11.58
CA ARG A 93 8.70 -12.54 -12.93
C ARG A 93 10.14 -12.55 -13.49
N LYS A 94 10.84 -11.43 -13.35
CA LYS A 94 12.19 -11.24 -13.92
C LYS A 94 13.03 -10.30 -13.05
N ILE A 95 14.33 -10.54 -12.99
CA ILE A 95 15.32 -9.65 -12.38
C ILE A 95 16.39 -9.36 -13.42
N VAL A 96 16.71 -8.08 -13.61
CA VAL A 96 17.71 -7.63 -14.56
C VAL A 96 18.52 -6.47 -14.01
N LEU A 97 19.67 -6.24 -14.61
CA LEU A 97 20.39 -4.97 -14.47
C LEU A 97 19.97 -4.04 -15.59
N ALA A 98 19.71 -2.79 -15.28
CA ALA A 98 19.27 -1.80 -16.25
C ALA A 98 19.89 -0.43 -15.99
N GLN A 99 19.97 0.39 -17.04
CA GLN A 99 20.32 1.80 -16.91
C GLN A 99 19.65 2.61 -18.03
N ALA A 100 19.42 3.90 -17.77
CA ALA A 100 18.94 4.82 -18.79
C ALA A 100 19.97 4.95 -19.93
N VAL A 101 19.53 5.06 -21.17
CA VAL A 101 20.42 5.32 -22.32
C VAL A 101 20.90 6.77 -22.28
N ASP A 102 20.07 7.69 -21.82
CA ASP A 102 20.41 9.10 -21.64
C ASP A 102 21.49 9.26 -20.55
N SER A 103 22.65 9.80 -20.93
CA SER A 103 23.77 10.01 -20.02
C SER A 103 23.48 11.07 -18.96
N LYS A 104 22.72 12.11 -19.30
CA LYS A 104 22.34 13.17 -18.35
C LYS A 104 21.50 12.61 -17.20
N LEU A 105 20.55 11.71 -17.49
CA LEU A 105 19.77 11.05 -16.45
C LEU A 105 20.66 10.19 -15.54
N ARG A 106 21.67 9.51 -16.07
CA ARG A 106 22.61 8.72 -15.25
C ARG A 106 23.48 9.60 -14.37
N GLU A 107 23.99 10.71 -14.90
CA GLU A 107 24.82 11.66 -14.14
C GLU A 107 24.07 12.32 -12.97
N LEU A 108 22.80 12.66 -13.18
CA LEU A 108 21.93 13.22 -12.13
C LEU A 108 21.50 12.17 -11.10
N SER A 109 21.50 10.89 -11.47
CA SER A 109 20.99 9.80 -10.63
C SER A 109 22.05 9.22 -9.72
N HIS A 110 21.64 8.68 -8.60
CA HIS A 110 22.50 7.90 -7.69
C HIS A 110 22.87 6.50 -8.24
N SER A 111 22.12 6.02 -9.23
CA SER A 111 22.28 4.72 -9.90
C SER A 111 21.96 4.87 -11.39
N GLY A 112 21.45 3.84 -12.04
CA GLY A 112 21.23 3.81 -13.49
C GLY A 112 20.18 4.75 -14.08
N GLY A 113 19.48 5.60 -13.33
CA GLY A 113 18.48 6.55 -13.85
C GLY A 113 17.19 5.90 -14.37
N VAL A 114 16.95 4.63 -14.03
CA VAL A 114 15.89 3.79 -14.62
C VAL A 114 14.49 4.29 -14.29
N VAL A 115 14.22 4.71 -13.04
CA VAL A 115 12.88 5.17 -12.63
C VAL A 115 12.46 6.38 -13.46
N THR A 116 13.31 7.39 -13.53
CA THR A 116 13.04 8.62 -14.29
C THR A 116 12.86 8.32 -15.78
N ALA A 117 13.72 7.46 -16.35
CA ALA A 117 13.61 7.06 -17.75
C ALA A 117 12.30 6.32 -18.06
N LEU A 118 11.86 5.40 -17.18
CA LEU A 118 10.56 4.71 -17.27
C LEU A 118 9.39 5.68 -17.21
N LEU A 119 9.40 6.63 -16.28
CA LEU A 119 8.32 7.62 -16.12
C LEU A 119 8.24 8.56 -17.32
N ILE A 120 9.37 9.08 -17.81
CA ILE A 120 9.42 9.90 -19.02
C ILE A 120 8.84 9.13 -20.20
N HIS A 121 9.22 7.85 -20.36
CA HIS A 121 8.70 7.00 -21.43
C HIS A 121 7.19 6.78 -21.28
N ALA A 122 6.72 6.48 -20.06
CA ALA A 122 5.31 6.24 -19.78
C ALA A 122 4.43 7.46 -20.10
N ILE A 123 4.88 8.68 -19.74
CA ILE A 123 4.19 9.93 -20.06
C ILE A 123 4.20 10.17 -21.57
N LYS A 124 5.36 10.09 -22.23
CA LYS A 124 5.49 10.31 -23.69
C LYS A 124 4.66 9.33 -24.52
N LYS A 125 4.44 8.12 -24.04
CA LYS A 125 3.61 7.09 -24.70
C LYS A 125 2.12 7.16 -24.32
N GLY A 126 1.71 8.07 -23.43
CA GLY A 126 0.34 8.15 -22.93
C GLY A 126 -0.10 6.95 -22.10
N PHE A 127 0.88 6.16 -21.61
CA PHE A 127 0.61 5.07 -20.65
C PHE A 127 0.09 5.64 -19.33
N VAL A 128 0.67 6.77 -18.92
CA VAL A 128 0.20 7.61 -17.80
C VAL A 128 0.09 9.07 -18.23
N ASP A 129 -0.73 9.83 -17.52
CA ASP A 129 -0.89 11.29 -17.71
C ASP A 129 -0.17 12.11 -16.62
N SER A 130 0.31 11.43 -15.59
CA SER A 130 1.03 12.03 -14.49
C SER A 130 1.82 11.00 -13.70
N ALA A 131 2.78 11.47 -12.92
CA ALA A 131 3.55 10.64 -11.99
C ALA A 131 3.60 11.29 -10.61
N ILE A 132 3.42 10.49 -9.57
CA ILE A 132 3.62 10.91 -8.19
C ILE A 132 5.02 10.50 -7.78
N VAL A 133 5.82 11.48 -7.40
CA VAL A 133 7.23 11.32 -7.02
C VAL A 133 7.55 12.12 -5.75
N SER A 134 8.77 11.99 -5.27
CA SER A 134 9.32 12.86 -4.22
C SER A 134 10.42 13.73 -4.79
N GLU A 135 10.36 15.03 -4.54
CA GLU A 135 11.40 15.98 -4.94
C GLU A 135 12.04 16.65 -3.74
N SER A 136 13.20 17.26 -3.95
CA SER A 136 13.90 18.05 -2.95
C SER A 136 13.25 19.44 -2.80
N GLU A 137 13.26 20.00 -1.57
CA GLU A 137 12.96 21.41 -1.39
C GLU A 137 14.16 22.27 -1.82
N GLU A 138 13.91 23.40 -2.47
CA GLU A 138 14.98 24.28 -3.00
C GLU A 138 15.92 24.84 -1.90
N GLU A 139 15.33 25.30 -0.81
CA GLU A 139 16.10 25.89 0.30
C GLU A 139 16.92 24.86 1.06
N VAL A 140 16.35 23.66 1.25
CA VAL A 140 16.93 22.55 2.00
C VAL A 140 16.92 21.29 1.14
N PRO A 141 17.93 21.07 0.27
CA PRO A 141 17.91 20.01 -0.75
C PRO A 141 17.72 18.59 -0.22
N ILE A 142 18.10 18.32 1.02
CA ILE A 142 17.88 17.03 1.66
C ILE A 142 16.46 16.84 2.20
N LYS A 143 15.69 17.91 2.39
CA LYS A 143 14.29 17.84 2.78
C LYS A 143 13.44 17.51 1.56
N VAL A 144 12.46 16.63 1.74
CA VAL A 144 11.64 16.09 0.65
C VAL A 144 10.21 16.53 0.77
N LYS A 145 9.60 16.81 -0.38
CA LYS A 145 8.16 17.04 -0.54
C LYS A 145 7.60 16.12 -1.62
N PRO A 146 6.33 15.74 -1.56
CA PRO A 146 5.69 15.02 -2.65
C PRO A 146 5.43 15.96 -3.83
N ALA A 147 5.55 15.43 -5.04
CA ALA A 147 5.30 16.17 -6.28
C ALA A 147 4.40 15.39 -7.24
N ILE A 148 3.63 16.15 -8.02
CA ILE A 148 2.79 15.65 -9.12
C ILE A 148 3.46 16.13 -10.42
N SER A 149 4.16 15.24 -11.11
CA SER A 149 4.82 15.55 -12.37
C SER A 149 3.86 15.32 -13.54
N LEU A 150 3.62 16.35 -14.33
CA LEU A 150 2.67 16.33 -15.45
C LEU A 150 3.38 16.21 -16.80
N VAL A 151 4.62 16.66 -16.87
CA VAL A 151 5.45 16.63 -18.06
C VAL A 151 6.80 15.99 -17.74
N PRO A 152 7.53 15.48 -18.77
CA PRO A 152 8.82 14.84 -18.58
C PRO A 152 9.85 15.68 -17.83
N ASP A 153 9.85 16.99 -18.02
CA ASP A 153 10.85 17.89 -17.42
C ASP A 153 10.65 18.04 -15.89
N ASP A 154 9.43 17.93 -15.39
CA ASP A 154 9.14 17.96 -13.96
C ASP A 154 9.86 16.84 -13.20
N LEU A 155 10.09 15.69 -13.89
CA LEU A 155 10.72 14.52 -13.29
C LEU A 155 12.22 14.72 -13.00
N LEU A 156 12.86 15.71 -13.60
CA LEU A 156 14.27 15.99 -13.39
C LEU A 156 14.55 16.54 -11.98
N SER A 157 13.60 17.22 -11.36
CA SER A 157 13.68 17.70 -9.98
C SER A 157 13.56 16.57 -8.94
N ALA A 158 12.97 15.43 -9.35
CA ALA A 158 12.76 14.27 -8.50
C ALA A 158 13.90 13.25 -8.56
N VAL A 159 14.88 13.47 -9.43
CA VAL A 159 16.05 12.58 -9.54
C VAL A 159 16.84 12.58 -8.24
N ASP A 160 17.53 11.47 -7.95
CA ASP A 160 18.38 11.24 -6.79
C ASP A 160 17.68 10.57 -5.59
N CYS A 161 18.48 9.99 -4.69
CA CYS A 161 18.01 9.27 -3.51
C CYS A 161 17.53 10.21 -2.41
N LYS A 162 16.38 9.87 -1.83
CA LYS A 162 15.79 10.62 -0.73
C LYS A 162 15.73 9.73 0.53
N TYR A 163 16.35 10.16 1.61
CA TYR A 163 16.47 9.36 2.85
C TYR A 163 15.45 9.76 3.93
N PHE A 164 14.49 10.61 3.59
CA PHE A 164 13.45 11.09 4.50
C PHE A 164 12.06 10.75 3.99
N PRO A 165 11.08 10.59 4.90
CA PRO A 165 9.70 10.33 4.51
C PRO A 165 9.10 11.45 3.65
N SER A 166 8.21 11.07 2.74
CA SER A 166 7.44 11.98 1.89
C SER A 166 5.97 11.57 1.86
N SER A 167 5.06 12.54 1.81
CA SER A 167 3.61 12.28 1.82
C SER A 167 3.07 11.97 0.41
N VAL A 168 3.69 11.01 -0.30
CA VAL A 168 3.35 10.69 -1.70
C VAL A 168 1.92 10.17 -1.86
N ALA A 169 1.36 9.47 -0.88
CA ALA A 169 -0.03 9.02 -0.96
C ALA A 169 -1.01 10.20 -0.84
N LYS A 170 -0.69 11.25 -0.06
CA LYS A 170 -1.43 12.52 -0.07
C LYS A 170 -1.42 13.16 -1.47
N ALA A 171 -0.25 13.24 -2.12
CA ALA A 171 -0.14 13.79 -3.47
C ALA A 171 -0.92 12.97 -4.49
N PHE A 172 -0.99 11.64 -4.33
CA PHE A 172 -1.84 10.79 -5.17
C PHE A 172 -3.32 11.17 -5.04
N GLY A 173 -3.85 11.28 -3.81
CA GLY A 173 -5.21 11.75 -3.58
C GLY A 173 -5.46 13.13 -4.19
N LYS A 174 -4.52 14.05 -4.02
CA LYS A 174 -4.57 15.39 -4.60
C LYS A 174 -4.60 15.38 -6.13
N ALA A 175 -3.77 14.53 -6.77
CA ALA A 175 -3.74 14.39 -8.23
C ALA A 175 -5.10 13.95 -8.78
N VAL A 176 -5.82 13.08 -8.09
CA VAL A 176 -7.15 12.63 -8.49
C VAL A 176 -8.21 13.70 -8.23
N HIS A 177 -8.27 14.23 -7.00
CA HIS A 177 -9.37 15.10 -6.56
C HIS A 177 -9.25 16.54 -7.09
N GLU A 178 -8.04 17.12 -7.09
CA GLU A 178 -7.83 18.52 -7.46
C GLU A 178 -7.41 18.67 -8.93
N TYR A 179 -6.63 17.71 -9.47
CA TYR A 179 -6.09 17.80 -10.84
C TYR A 179 -6.79 16.88 -11.83
N GLY A 180 -7.78 16.09 -11.40
CA GLY A 180 -8.58 15.23 -12.26
C GLY A 180 -7.79 14.20 -13.07
N LYS A 181 -6.64 13.73 -12.53
CA LYS A 181 -5.76 12.77 -13.23
C LYS A 181 -6.37 11.38 -13.25
N ALA A 182 -6.32 10.74 -14.42
CA ALA A 182 -6.98 9.47 -14.67
C ALA A 182 -6.01 8.29 -14.92
N LYS A 183 -4.72 8.58 -15.14
CA LYS A 183 -3.70 7.56 -15.45
C LYS A 183 -2.40 7.89 -14.71
N ILE A 184 -2.31 7.49 -13.45
CA ILE A 184 -1.22 7.91 -12.58
C ILE A 184 -0.19 6.80 -12.41
N ALA A 185 1.12 7.13 -12.57
CA ALA A 185 2.22 6.33 -12.05
C ALA A 185 2.52 6.73 -10.61
N PHE A 186 2.63 5.78 -9.72
CA PHE A 186 2.99 6.02 -8.32
C PHE A 186 4.40 5.51 -8.03
N VAL A 187 5.26 6.36 -7.46
CA VAL A 187 6.61 5.99 -7.02
C VAL A 187 6.72 6.12 -5.51
N GLY A 188 7.20 5.08 -4.85
CA GLY A 188 7.34 5.11 -3.40
C GLY A 188 8.26 4.04 -2.83
N THR A 189 8.62 4.22 -1.55
CA THR A 189 9.31 3.21 -0.75
C THR A 189 8.35 2.09 -0.33
N PRO A 190 8.82 0.95 0.24
CA PRO A 190 7.95 -0.18 0.60
C PRO A 190 6.69 0.18 1.40
N CYS A 191 6.82 1.07 2.38
CA CYS A 191 5.66 1.52 3.17
C CYS A 191 4.66 2.36 2.35
N HIS A 192 5.12 3.16 1.40
CA HIS A 192 4.26 3.89 0.47
C HIS A 192 3.57 2.94 -0.51
N VAL A 193 4.30 1.96 -1.03
CA VAL A 193 3.75 0.91 -1.89
C VAL A 193 2.68 0.11 -1.15
N ARG A 194 2.95 -0.30 0.10
CA ARG A 194 1.95 -0.98 0.94
C ARG A 194 0.70 -0.12 1.16
N ALA A 195 0.87 1.18 1.40
CA ALA A 195 -0.26 2.10 1.59
C ALA A 195 -1.14 2.20 0.34
N ILE A 196 -0.55 2.38 -0.85
CA ILE A 196 -1.31 2.47 -2.10
C ILE A 196 -1.99 1.15 -2.47
N ARG A 197 -1.34 0.00 -2.21
CA ARG A 197 -1.93 -1.33 -2.39
C ARG A 197 -3.08 -1.61 -1.42
N LYS A 198 -3.03 -1.07 -0.21
CA LYS A 198 -4.17 -1.15 0.72
C LYS A 198 -5.35 -0.31 0.25
N LEU A 199 -5.11 0.86 -0.34
CA LEU A 199 -6.16 1.64 -1.01
C LEU A 199 -6.78 0.84 -2.17
N GLU A 200 -5.97 0.14 -2.95
CA GLU A 200 -6.42 -0.76 -4.02
C GLU A 200 -7.20 -1.96 -3.49
N ALA A 201 -6.69 -2.63 -2.45
CA ALA A 201 -7.36 -3.75 -1.79
C ALA A 201 -8.67 -3.34 -1.11
N TRP A 202 -8.75 -2.09 -0.66
CA TRP A 202 -9.98 -1.49 -0.13
C TRP A 202 -10.98 -1.13 -1.23
N GLU A 203 -10.55 -1.19 -2.51
CA GLU A 203 -11.34 -0.77 -3.70
C GLU A 203 -11.75 0.72 -3.61
N HIS A 204 -10.89 1.55 -3.02
CA HIS A 204 -11.17 2.97 -2.89
C HIS A 204 -11.20 3.64 -4.26
N LYS A 205 -12.21 4.50 -4.51
CA LYS A 205 -12.45 5.11 -5.84
C LYS A 205 -11.24 5.81 -6.45
N ILE A 206 -10.36 6.41 -5.64
CA ILE A 206 -9.17 7.10 -6.17
C ILE A 206 -8.20 6.17 -6.90
N VAL A 207 -8.19 4.86 -6.61
CA VAL A 207 -7.26 3.91 -7.25
C VAL A 207 -7.68 3.50 -8.67
N GLU A 208 -8.87 3.87 -9.14
CA GLU A 208 -9.25 3.72 -10.56
C GLU A 208 -8.27 4.45 -11.48
N SER A 209 -7.66 5.53 -10.96
CA SER A 209 -6.63 6.31 -11.66
C SER A 209 -5.23 5.71 -11.57
N LEU A 210 -4.97 4.74 -10.70
CA LEU A 210 -3.67 4.11 -10.56
C LEU A 210 -3.40 3.17 -11.76
N LYS A 211 -2.28 3.38 -12.45
CA LYS A 211 -1.92 2.56 -13.61
C LYS A 211 -0.69 1.70 -13.37
N ILE A 212 0.24 2.17 -12.57
CA ILE A 212 1.46 1.44 -12.25
C ILE A 212 2.07 1.91 -10.93
N VAL A 213 2.63 0.98 -10.18
CA VAL A 213 3.35 1.22 -8.93
C VAL A 213 4.82 0.87 -9.10
N ILE A 214 5.69 1.86 -9.02
CA ILE A 214 7.15 1.68 -9.02
C ILE A 214 7.65 1.78 -7.59
N GLY A 215 8.21 0.68 -7.09
CA GLY A 215 8.78 0.59 -5.76
C GLY A 215 10.27 0.93 -5.75
N LEU A 216 10.70 1.71 -4.79
CA LEU A 216 12.11 1.97 -4.53
C LEU A 216 12.64 0.98 -3.50
N ILE A 217 13.83 0.43 -3.75
CA ILE A 217 14.53 -0.38 -2.77
C ILE A 217 14.92 0.50 -1.60
N CYS A 218 14.61 0.06 -0.38
CA CYS A 218 14.73 0.89 0.82
C CYS A 218 15.29 0.11 2.00
N LEU A 219 16.39 0.55 2.56
CA LEU A 219 16.90 0.04 3.83
C LEU A 219 16.15 0.66 5.00
N TRP A 220 16.07 1.99 5.04
CA TRP A 220 15.41 2.77 6.09
C TRP A 220 15.22 4.23 5.67
N SER A 221 14.49 4.99 6.49
CA SER A 221 14.40 6.45 6.42
C SER A 221 14.77 7.05 7.77
N PHE A 222 15.25 8.29 7.75
CA PHE A 222 15.67 9.01 8.95
C PHE A 222 14.61 9.98 9.44
N SER A 223 14.68 10.28 10.75
CA SER A 223 13.97 11.42 11.31
C SER A 223 14.71 12.70 10.94
N PHE A 224 14.09 13.53 10.07
CA PHE A 224 14.69 14.78 9.63
C PHE A 224 15.13 15.68 10.80
N PRO A 225 14.27 16.00 11.81
CA PRO A 225 14.68 16.85 12.90
C PRO A 225 15.80 16.25 13.76
N LYS A 226 15.74 14.96 14.08
CA LYS A 226 16.76 14.29 14.91
C LYS A 226 18.13 14.26 14.22
N LEU A 227 18.16 13.89 12.93
CA LEU A 227 19.41 13.80 12.19
C LEU A 227 20.03 15.18 11.96
N THR A 228 19.25 16.18 11.58
CA THR A 228 19.76 17.54 11.33
C THR A 228 20.23 18.22 12.61
N GLU A 229 19.57 18.00 13.74
CA GLU A 229 20.04 18.48 15.04
C GLU A 229 21.36 17.83 15.45
N PHE A 230 21.49 16.51 15.29
CA PHE A 230 22.74 15.79 15.54
C PHE A 230 23.89 16.34 14.69
N LEU A 231 23.68 16.51 13.38
CA LEU A 231 24.69 17.05 12.47
C LEU A 231 25.11 18.48 12.84
N LYS A 232 24.14 19.30 13.22
CA LYS A 232 24.43 20.66 13.70
C LYS A 232 25.28 20.66 14.98
N ARG A 233 24.90 19.82 15.95
CA ARG A 233 25.59 19.77 17.25
C ARG A 233 27.00 19.20 17.17
N LYS A 234 27.18 18.09 16.43
CA LYS A 234 28.44 17.33 16.42
C LYS A 234 29.42 17.81 15.34
N TYR A 235 28.90 18.13 14.16
CA TYR A 235 29.72 18.44 12.98
C TYR A 235 29.63 19.90 12.55
N ASN A 236 28.83 20.71 13.23
CA ASN A 236 28.55 22.11 12.90
C ASN A 236 28.06 22.28 11.44
N VAL A 237 27.17 21.37 10.99
CA VAL A 237 26.55 21.38 9.65
C VAL A 237 25.06 21.63 9.78
N LYS A 238 24.57 22.74 9.22
CA LYS A 238 23.13 23.07 9.20
C LYS A 238 22.45 22.39 8.02
N ALA A 239 21.16 22.06 8.17
CA ALA A 239 20.39 21.36 7.12
C ALA A 239 20.40 22.08 5.77
N GLY A 240 20.26 23.41 5.76
CA GLY A 240 20.30 24.22 4.52
C GLY A 240 21.66 24.27 3.83
N GLU A 241 22.74 23.90 4.52
CA GLU A 241 24.09 23.82 3.95
C GLU A 241 24.36 22.49 3.25
N ILE A 242 23.53 21.46 3.48
CA ILE A 242 23.69 20.12 2.91
C ILE A 242 23.16 20.11 1.48
N GLN A 243 24.02 19.79 0.53
CA GLN A 243 23.67 19.62 -0.86
C GLN A 243 23.19 18.19 -1.14
N ARG A 244 23.93 17.17 -0.65
CA ARG A 244 23.65 15.75 -0.91
C ARG A 244 24.15 14.87 0.23
N ILE A 245 23.51 13.74 0.39
CA ILE A 245 23.91 12.67 1.30
C ILE A 245 24.13 11.39 0.48
N ASP A 246 25.31 10.80 0.59
CA ASP A 246 25.68 9.54 -0.03
C ASP A 246 25.88 8.47 1.04
N LEU A 247 25.20 7.33 0.88
CA LEU A 247 25.35 6.16 1.73
C LEU A 247 26.19 5.10 1.02
N ASN A 248 27.37 4.88 1.52
CA ASN A 248 28.26 3.78 1.14
C ASN A 248 28.72 3.06 2.42
N LYS A 249 30.00 2.72 2.56
CA LYS A 249 30.58 2.21 3.80
C LYS A 249 30.53 3.23 4.95
N GLU A 250 30.41 4.51 4.60
CA GLU A 250 30.24 5.65 5.50
C GLU A 250 29.11 6.53 4.96
N TYR A 251 28.53 7.32 5.85
CA TYR A 251 27.53 8.32 5.51
C TYR A 251 28.25 9.61 5.15
N LYS A 252 28.35 9.94 3.87
CA LYS A 252 29.05 11.13 3.38
C LYS A 252 28.06 12.24 3.11
N ILE A 253 28.27 13.36 3.78
CA ILE A 253 27.48 14.58 3.65
C ILE A 253 28.30 15.57 2.83
N LEU A 254 27.82 15.89 1.64
CA LEU A 254 28.38 16.94 0.80
C LEU A 254 27.63 18.24 1.07
N THR A 255 28.35 19.29 1.41
CA THR A 255 27.77 20.63 1.63
C THR A 255 27.87 21.50 0.37
N LYS A 256 27.04 22.54 0.28
CA LYS A 256 26.99 23.48 -0.86
C LYS A 256 28.33 24.20 -1.11
N ASN A 257 29.17 24.33 -0.10
CA ASN A 257 30.51 24.92 -0.20
C ASN A 257 31.61 23.88 -0.50
N GLY A 258 31.22 22.64 -0.86
CA GLY A 258 32.14 21.55 -1.24
C GLY A 258 32.79 20.81 -0.08
N LYS A 259 32.49 21.14 1.20
CA LYS A 259 32.98 20.37 2.36
C LYS A 259 32.31 18.99 2.38
N VAL A 260 33.12 17.95 2.59
CA VAL A 260 32.64 16.56 2.81
C VAL A 260 32.82 16.20 4.27
N VAL A 261 31.72 15.75 4.90
CA VAL A 261 31.72 15.27 6.28
C VAL A 261 31.38 13.79 6.28
N SER A 262 32.27 12.94 6.78
CA SER A 262 32.04 11.51 6.98
C SER A 262 31.47 11.25 8.36
N VAL A 263 30.37 10.52 8.43
CA VAL A 263 29.72 10.11 9.68
C VAL A 263 29.66 8.59 9.69
N SER A 264 29.97 7.96 10.80
CA SER A 264 29.95 6.51 10.92
C SER A 264 28.51 5.97 10.84
N LEU A 265 28.32 4.79 10.27
CA LEU A 265 26.98 4.16 10.17
C LEU A 265 26.29 4.02 11.53
N PRO A 266 26.93 3.54 12.61
CA PRO A 266 26.27 3.44 13.92
C PRO A 266 25.74 4.76 14.46
N GLU A 267 26.42 5.87 14.20
CA GLU A 267 25.97 7.20 14.63
C GLU A 267 24.71 7.63 13.88
N VAL A 268 24.65 7.36 12.59
CA VAL A 268 23.50 7.71 11.74
C VAL A 268 22.31 6.79 12.04
N GLU A 269 22.55 5.51 12.29
CA GLU A 269 21.53 4.51 12.61
C GLU A 269 20.70 4.86 13.86
N ALA A 270 21.27 5.61 14.81
CA ALA A 270 20.55 6.13 15.97
C ALA A 270 19.38 7.07 15.58
N HIS A 271 19.40 7.63 14.37
CA HIS A 271 18.40 8.56 13.86
C HIS A 271 17.41 7.92 12.85
N ILE A 272 17.53 6.60 12.62
CA ILE A 272 16.55 5.83 11.84
C ILE A 272 15.19 5.91 12.52
N LEU A 273 14.14 6.09 11.73
CA LEU A 273 12.77 6.01 12.23
C LEU A 273 12.51 4.64 12.87
N ASP A 274 11.89 4.64 14.04
CA ASP A 274 11.62 3.41 14.78
C ASP A 274 10.79 2.39 13.98
N ILE A 275 9.88 2.89 13.15
CA ILE A 275 9.09 2.06 12.24
C ILE A 275 9.96 1.32 11.21
N CYS A 276 11.04 1.95 10.73
CA CYS A 276 11.94 1.36 9.75
C CYS A 276 12.80 0.23 10.32
N LYS A 277 13.07 0.25 11.64
CA LYS A 277 13.83 -0.82 12.33
C LYS A 277 13.05 -2.15 12.37
N MET A 278 11.73 -2.10 12.26
CA MET A 278 10.83 -3.27 12.24
C MET A 278 10.34 -3.63 10.84
N CYS A 279 10.72 -2.87 9.80
CA CYS A 279 10.27 -3.10 8.44
C CYS A 279 11.09 -4.20 7.78
N GLU A 280 10.45 -5.29 7.38
CA GLU A 280 11.05 -6.46 6.74
C GLU A 280 11.24 -6.28 5.22
N ASP A 281 10.47 -5.40 4.60
CA ASP A 281 10.46 -5.22 3.15
C ASP A 281 11.63 -4.34 2.68
N PHE A 282 12.58 -4.99 2.01
CA PHE A 282 13.74 -4.34 1.39
C PHE A 282 13.45 -3.88 -0.02
N THR A 283 12.68 -4.67 -0.76
CA THR A 283 12.61 -4.60 -2.21
C THR A 283 11.32 -4.01 -2.75
N SER A 284 10.45 -3.45 -1.90
CA SER A 284 9.09 -3.02 -2.28
C SER A 284 8.30 -4.18 -2.90
N GLU A 285 8.13 -5.24 -2.13
CA GLU A 285 7.64 -6.55 -2.60
C GLU A 285 6.25 -6.48 -3.26
N LEU A 286 5.46 -5.45 -2.98
CA LEU A 286 4.11 -5.25 -3.54
C LEU A 286 4.07 -4.33 -4.77
N ALA A 287 5.21 -3.86 -5.30
CA ALA A 287 5.26 -3.00 -6.48
C ALA A 287 5.01 -3.79 -7.78
N ASP A 288 4.74 -3.09 -8.89
CA ASP A 288 4.76 -3.69 -10.23
C ASP A 288 6.18 -3.85 -10.74
N ILE A 289 7.02 -2.83 -10.48
CA ILE A 289 8.46 -2.82 -10.76
C ILE A 289 9.16 -2.28 -9.53
N SER A 290 10.19 -2.98 -9.04
CA SER A 290 11.06 -2.47 -8.00
C SER A 290 12.42 -2.10 -8.56
N VAL A 291 12.97 -0.95 -8.15
CA VAL A 291 14.22 -0.42 -8.67
C VAL A 291 15.13 0.07 -7.54
N GLY A 292 16.42 -0.24 -7.63
CA GLY A 292 17.44 0.26 -6.71
C GLY A 292 18.84 0.19 -7.29
N GLY A 293 19.83 0.66 -6.54
CA GLY A 293 21.24 0.60 -6.97
C GLY A 293 21.76 -0.83 -7.09
N ALA A 294 22.54 -1.12 -8.11
CA ALA A 294 23.14 -2.42 -8.37
C ALA A 294 24.55 -2.54 -7.75
N HIS A 295 24.69 -2.19 -6.47
CA HIS A 295 25.98 -2.26 -5.79
C HIS A 295 26.63 -3.67 -5.87
N PRO A 296 27.94 -3.81 -6.12
CA PRO A 296 28.96 -2.75 -6.25
C PRO A 296 29.07 -2.11 -7.63
N LEU A 297 28.22 -2.47 -8.59
CA LEU A 297 28.25 -1.97 -9.96
C LEU A 297 27.71 -0.52 -10.01
N LYS A 298 28.56 0.44 -10.31
CA LYS A 298 28.17 1.85 -10.47
C LYS A 298 27.35 2.07 -11.75
N ASP A 299 26.51 3.10 -11.73
CA ASP A 299 25.69 3.57 -12.87
C ASP A 299 24.71 2.53 -13.43
N TRP A 300 24.45 1.47 -12.68
CA TRP A 300 23.44 0.47 -12.97
C TRP A 300 22.44 0.35 -11.84
N SER A 301 21.21 0.03 -12.21
CA SER A 301 20.14 -0.32 -11.26
C SER A 301 19.83 -1.81 -11.36
N ILE A 302 19.50 -2.43 -10.24
CA ILE A 302 18.78 -3.69 -10.23
C ILE A 302 17.29 -3.39 -10.39
N VAL A 303 16.64 -4.13 -11.27
CA VAL A 303 15.21 -4.01 -11.57
C VAL A 303 14.54 -5.35 -11.36
N ILE A 304 13.52 -5.36 -10.53
CA ILE A 304 12.69 -6.55 -10.27
C ILE A 304 11.31 -6.28 -10.87
N ILE A 305 10.93 -7.06 -11.86
CA ILE A 305 9.63 -7.01 -12.53
C ILE A 305 8.73 -8.03 -11.84
N ARG A 306 7.57 -7.60 -11.34
CA ARG A 306 6.69 -8.43 -10.51
C ARG A 306 5.36 -8.75 -11.17
N THR A 307 4.78 -7.81 -11.90
CA THR A 307 3.46 -7.94 -12.53
C THR A 307 3.54 -7.82 -14.04
N GLU A 308 2.49 -8.24 -14.75
CA GLU A 308 2.41 -8.11 -16.21
C GLU A 308 2.41 -6.66 -16.67
N ILE A 309 1.76 -5.77 -15.90
CA ILE A 309 1.75 -4.35 -16.26
C ILE A 309 3.14 -3.75 -16.15
N GLY A 310 3.90 -4.14 -15.12
CA GLY A 310 5.30 -3.78 -14.95
C GLY A 310 6.15 -4.29 -16.10
N GLU A 311 5.97 -5.54 -16.52
CA GLU A 311 6.70 -6.16 -17.63
C GLU A 311 6.41 -5.43 -18.95
N ARG A 312 5.15 -5.14 -19.26
CA ARG A 312 4.75 -4.40 -20.47
C ARG A 312 5.40 -3.02 -20.56
N LEU A 313 5.38 -2.24 -19.46
CA LEU A 313 6.02 -0.93 -19.45
C LEU A 313 7.53 -1.04 -19.63
N PHE A 314 8.18 -1.96 -18.90
CA PHE A 314 9.61 -2.17 -18.96
C PHE A 314 10.08 -2.59 -20.36
N GLU A 315 9.43 -3.57 -20.97
CA GLU A 315 9.74 -4.03 -22.33
C GLU A 315 9.49 -2.94 -23.40
N SER A 316 8.45 -2.13 -23.24
CA SER A 316 8.20 -0.98 -24.10
C SER A 316 9.36 0.02 -24.06
N ALA A 317 9.90 0.30 -22.86
CA ALA A 317 11.04 1.20 -22.69
C ALA A 317 12.34 0.62 -23.30
N VAL A 318 12.54 -0.69 -23.17
CA VAL A 318 13.68 -1.40 -23.78
C VAL A 318 13.59 -1.37 -25.32
N LYS A 319 12.42 -1.70 -25.90
CA LYS A 319 12.16 -1.64 -27.36
C LYS A 319 12.35 -0.23 -27.91
N ALA A 320 11.97 0.79 -27.14
CA ALA A 320 12.16 2.20 -27.50
C ALA A 320 13.62 2.69 -27.31
N LYS A 321 14.52 1.82 -26.87
CA LYS A 321 15.93 2.16 -26.56
C LYS A 321 16.09 3.28 -25.52
N VAL A 322 15.12 3.41 -24.62
CA VAL A 322 15.19 4.36 -23.48
C VAL A 322 16.01 3.77 -22.34
N ILE A 323 15.98 2.45 -22.22
CA ILE A 323 16.68 1.67 -21.20
C ILE A 323 17.51 0.59 -21.91
N ARG A 324 18.75 0.40 -21.46
CA ARG A 324 19.58 -0.77 -21.83
C ARG A 324 19.64 -1.74 -20.66
N VAL A 325 19.73 -3.03 -20.98
CA VAL A 325 19.61 -4.14 -20.02
C VAL A 325 20.81 -5.07 -20.12
N LYS A 326 21.20 -5.64 -18.97
CA LYS A 326 22.11 -6.79 -18.87
C LYS A 326 21.46 -7.91 -18.06
N ASN A 327 21.82 -9.14 -18.36
CA ASN A 327 21.38 -10.27 -17.54
C ASN A 327 22.04 -10.20 -16.17
N ILE A 328 21.25 -10.39 -15.10
CA ILE A 328 21.75 -10.41 -13.72
C ILE A 328 22.71 -11.59 -13.48
N GLU A 329 22.53 -12.69 -14.22
CA GLU A 329 23.37 -13.88 -14.12
C GLU A 329 24.82 -13.63 -14.55
N GLU A 330 25.06 -12.65 -15.42
CA GLU A 330 26.41 -12.21 -15.82
C GLU A 330 27.14 -11.47 -14.69
N ARG A 331 26.46 -11.17 -13.59
CA ARG A 331 26.94 -10.39 -12.46
C ARG A 331 26.46 -11.01 -11.13
N ALA A 332 26.87 -12.26 -10.93
CA ALA A 332 26.46 -13.04 -9.77
C ALA A 332 26.78 -12.33 -8.43
N GLU A 333 27.89 -11.57 -8.40
CA GLU A 333 28.31 -10.81 -7.22
C GLU A 333 27.28 -9.73 -6.83
N VAL A 334 26.64 -9.07 -7.82
CA VAL A 334 25.58 -8.06 -7.57
C VAL A 334 24.35 -8.74 -7.01
N PHE A 335 23.95 -9.86 -7.60
CA PHE A 335 22.77 -10.59 -7.16
C PHE A 335 22.94 -11.16 -5.76
N THR A 336 24.10 -11.76 -5.47
CA THR A 336 24.42 -12.31 -4.13
C THR A 336 24.38 -11.22 -3.08
N HIS A 337 25.06 -10.10 -3.31
CA HIS A 337 25.05 -8.97 -2.39
C HIS A 337 23.63 -8.43 -2.14
N PHE A 338 22.83 -8.35 -3.21
CA PHE A 338 21.45 -7.88 -3.12
C PHE A 338 20.55 -8.80 -2.28
N VAL A 339 20.65 -10.12 -2.48
CA VAL A 339 19.94 -11.13 -1.68
C VAL A 339 20.37 -11.07 -0.21
N GLU A 340 21.67 -10.97 0.05
CA GLU A 340 22.22 -10.83 1.39
C GLU A 340 21.66 -9.60 2.12
N MET A 341 21.61 -8.44 1.45
CA MET A 341 21.04 -7.21 2.04
C MET A 341 19.55 -7.38 2.40
N GLY A 342 18.79 -8.07 1.55
CA GLY A 342 17.38 -8.40 1.85
C GLY A 342 17.23 -9.29 3.08
N LEU A 343 18.07 -10.33 3.21
CA LEU A 343 18.09 -11.21 4.37
C LEU A 343 18.52 -10.48 5.64
N ILE A 344 19.58 -9.65 5.56
CA ILE A 344 20.05 -8.84 6.69
C ILE A 344 18.93 -7.94 7.21
N LYS A 345 18.23 -7.25 6.31
CA LYS A 345 17.13 -6.38 6.71
C LYS A 345 15.99 -7.15 7.37
N LYS A 346 15.55 -8.27 6.78
CA LYS A 346 14.50 -9.13 7.38
C LYS A 346 14.89 -9.64 8.77
N ASN A 347 16.09 -10.16 8.90
CA ASN A 347 16.59 -10.65 10.19
C ASN A 347 16.67 -9.55 11.25
N ALA A 348 17.18 -8.36 10.88
CA ALA A 348 17.23 -7.21 11.78
C ALA A 348 15.83 -6.77 12.25
N ALA A 349 14.85 -6.76 11.34
CA ALA A 349 13.46 -6.44 11.66
C ALA A 349 12.85 -7.46 12.65
N ILE A 350 13.06 -8.76 12.42
CA ILE A 350 12.60 -9.83 13.31
C ILE A 350 13.22 -9.66 14.70
N GLN A 351 14.53 -9.47 14.79
CA GLN A 351 15.22 -9.28 16.06
C GLN A 351 14.71 -8.05 16.82
N GLU A 352 14.45 -6.94 16.12
CA GLU A 352 13.92 -5.74 16.78
C GLU A 352 12.48 -5.95 17.28
N ILE A 353 11.63 -6.66 16.53
CA ILE A 353 10.27 -6.99 16.96
C ILE A 353 10.31 -7.91 18.19
N GLU A 354 11.12 -8.95 18.20
CA GLU A 354 11.30 -9.84 19.34
C GLU A 354 11.83 -9.10 20.57
N ARG A 355 12.81 -8.21 20.38
CA ARG A 355 13.35 -7.35 21.44
C ARG A 355 12.24 -6.47 22.02
N ARG A 356 11.37 -5.90 21.21
CA ARG A 356 10.23 -5.09 21.66
C ARG A 356 9.20 -5.94 22.39
N ARG A 357 8.86 -7.14 21.90
CA ARG A 357 7.96 -8.09 22.60
C ARG A 357 8.48 -8.42 24.00
N LYS A 358 9.76 -8.79 24.10
CA LYS A 358 10.41 -9.11 25.38
C LYS A 358 10.37 -7.92 26.36
N ASN A 359 10.54 -6.71 25.87
CA ASN A 359 10.56 -5.51 26.68
C ASN A 359 9.17 -4.83 26.80
N ARG A 360 8.08 -5.48 26.38
CA ARG A 360 6.69 -4.97 26.40
C ARG A 360 6.54 -3.58 25.73
N LYS A 361 7.36 -3.31 24.71
CA LYS A 361 7.26 -2.09 23.91
C LYS A 361 6.25 -2.25 22.79
N ALA A 362 5.62 -1.14 22.37
CA ALA A 362 4.68 -1.13 21.27
C ALA A 362 5.31 -1.66 19.97
N ILE A 363 4.51 -2.41 19.21
CA ILE A 363 4.85 -2.96 17.89
C ILE A 363 3.68 -2.63 16.98
N PRO A 364 3.92 -2.11 15.76
CA PRO A 364 2.85 -1.87 14.80
C PRO A 364 2.10 -3.18 14.49
N PRO A 365 0.76 -3.16 14.43
CA PRO A 365 -0.03 -4.37 14.20
C PRO A 365 0.36 -5.14 12.94
N ALA A 366 0.67 -4.44 11.83
CA ALA A 366 1.15 -5.08 10.60
C ALA A 366 2.38 -5.95 10.82
N PHE A 367 3.39 -5.44 11.53
CA PHE A 367 4.65 -6.17 11.74
C PHE A 367 4.52 -7.30 12.76
N ALA A 368 3.70 -7.12 13.79
CA ALA A 368 3.35 -8.21 14.70
C ALA A 368 2.71 -9.37 13.93
N ARG A 369 1.82 -9.05 12.97
CA ARG A 369 1.10 -10.02 12.16
C ARG A 369 1.96 -10.68 11.09
N LEU A 370 2.80 -9.91 10.38
CA LEU A 370 3.68 -10.45 9.34
C LEU A 370 4.65 -11.52 9.84
N LEU A 371 5.08 -11.46 11.10
CA LEU A 371 5.88 -12.54 11.70
C LEU A 371 5.10 -13.82 11.97
N GLU A 372 3.79 -13.72 12.08
CA GLU A 372 2.89 -14.86 12.27
C GLU A 372 2.43 -15.46 10.93
N LEU A 373 2.54 -14.68 9.84
CA LEU A 373 2.18 -15.06 8.48
C LEU A 373 3.26 -15.92 7.79
N VAL A 374 3.63 -17.01 8.41
CA VAL A 374 4.39 -18.08 7.74
C VAL A 374 3.38 -19.05 7.09
N PRO A 375 3.77 -19.91 6.11
CA PRO A 375 2.91 -20.75 5.23
C PRO A 375 1.71 -21.49 5.83
N SER A 376 1.55 -21.50 7.14
CA SER A 376 0.43 -22.10 7.86
C SER A 376 -0.95 -21.50 7.54
N GLU A 377 -1.04 -20.23 7.08
CA GLU A 377 -2.32 -19.57 6.85
C GLU A 377 -2.97 -19.94 5.53
N ILE A 378 -2.20 -20.12 4.46
CA ILE A 378 -2.71 -20.66 3.19
C ILE A 378 -3.22 -22.08 3.43
N SER A 379 -2.49 -22.87 4.22
CA SER A 379 -2.92 -24.22 4.62
C SER A 379 -4.19 -24.18 5.46
N LEU A 380 -4.32 -23.24 6.40
CA LEU A 380 -5.51 -23.06 7.22
C LEU A 380 -6.74 -22.66 6.37
N LEU A 381 -6.61 -21.65 5.51
CA LEU A 381 -7.71 -21.22 4.63
C LEU A 381 -8.13 -22.32 3.65
N SER A 382 -7.19 -23.13 3.18
CA SER A 382 -7.49 -24.28 2.32
C SER A 382 -8.20 -25.43 3.06
N SER A 383 -8.00 -25.52 4.37
CA SER A 383 -8.63 -26.55 5.21
C SER A 383 -10.01 -26.16 5.75
N LEU A 384 -10.37 -24.88 5.75
CA LEU A 384 -11.63 -24.36 6.27
C LEU A 384 -12.67 -24.25 5.13
N THR A 385 -13.90 -24.67 5.41
CA THR A 385 -15.00 -24.56 4.45
C THR A 385 -15.80 -23.27 4.66
N ALA A 386 -16.54 -22.85 3.63
CA ALA A 386 -17.49 -21.72 3.72
C ALA A 386 -18.47 -21.91 4.87
N GLU A 387 -18.96 -23.13 5.06
CA GLU A 387 -19.91 -23.44 6.13
C GLU A 387 -19.39 -23.14 7.53
N GLN A 388 -18.08 -23.30 7.74
CA GLN A 388 -17.42 -23.07 9.03
C GLN A 388 -17.21 -21.57 9.35
N ILE A 389 -17.07 -20.74 8.31
CA ILE A 389 -16.70 -19.32 8.47
C ILE A 389 -17.84 -18.34 8.12
N MET A 390 -18.92 -18.80 7.45
CA MET A 390 -20.00 -17.94 7.01
C MET A 390 -20.87 -17.40 8.15
N THR A 391 -21.34 -16.19 8.01
CA THR A 391 -22.43 -15.63 8.83
C THR A 391 -23.75 -16.19 8.32
N ARG A 392 -24.42 -17.04 9.11
CA ARG A 392 -25.68 -17.73 8.73
C ARG A 392 -26.92 -16.83 8.79
N LYS A 393 -26.98 -15.88 9.75
CA LYS A 393 -28.09 -14.93 9.86
C LYS A 393 -27.86 -13.77 8.90
N VAL A 394 -28.24 -13.96 7.64
CA VAL A 394 -28.05 -12.95 6.59
C VAL A 394 -29.23 -11.99 6.60
N MET A 395 -28.94 -10.71 6.81
CA MET A 395 -29.95 -9.65 6.66
C MET A 395 -30.18 -9.37 5.19
N THR A 396 -31.43 -9.38 4.77
CA THR A 396 -31.84 -9.19 3.38
C THR A 396 -32.80 -8.01 3.26
N VAL A 397 -32.94 -7.47 2.05
CA VAL A 397 -33.87 -6.39 1.74
C VAL A 397 -34.80 -6.77 0.60
N LYS A 398 -35.95 -6.11 0.52
CA LYS A 398 -36.94 -6.33 -0.54
C LYS A 398 -36.66 -5.43 -1.76
N PRO A 399 -37.04 -5.84 -2.97
CA PRO A 399 -36.88 -5.06 -4.18
C PRO A 399 -37.57 -3.69 -4.12
N GLN A 400 -38.68 -3.61 -3.34
CA GLN A 400 -39.51 -2.44 -3.18
C GLN A 400 -39.01 -1.46 -2.09
N THR A 401 -38.02 -1.86 -1.29
CA THR A 401 -37.37 -0.97 -0.32
C THR A 401 -36.79 0.24 -1.06
N THR A 402 -36.93 1.43 -0.51
CA THR A 402 -36.32 2.65 -1.07
C THR A 402 -34.84 2.75 -0.69
N VAL A 403 -34.10 3.54 -1.46
CA VAL A 403 -32.68 3.82 -1.14
C VAL A 403 -32.54 4.50 0.23
N GLU A 404 -33.47 5.37 0.62
CA GLU A 404 -33.45 6.06 1.91
C GLU A 404 -33.70 5.10 3.09
N GLU A 405 -34.66 4.18 2.95
CA GLU A 405 -34.90 3.12 3.93
C GLU A 405 -33.69 2.19 4.07
N LEU A 406 -33.04 1.84 2.96
CA LEU A 406 -31.84 1.02 3.01
C LEU A 406 -30.68 1.75 3.70
N LEU A 407 -30.50 3.05 3.47
CA LEU A 407 -29.49 3.86 4.18
C LEU A 407 -29.73 3.82 5.70
N THR A 408 -30.98 3.94 6.13
CA THR A 408 -31.36 3.84 7.55
C THR A 408 -31.01 2.45 8.12
N ILE A 409 -31.28 1.39 7.34
CA ILE A 409 -30.92 0.02 7.72
C ILE A 409 -29.40 -0.15 7.80
N MET A 410 -28.65 0.39 6.83
CA MET A 410 -27.19 0.34 6.80
C MET A 410 -26.59 1.06 8.01
N THR A 411 -27.07 2.25 8.33
CA THR A 411 -26.63 3.03 9.50
C THR A 411 -26.90 2.27 10.80
N LYS A 412 -28.06 1.66 10.93
CA LYS A 412 -28.45 0.92 12.15
C LYS A 412 -27.66 -0.37 12.36
N HIS A 413 -27.32 -1.09 11.28
CA HIS A 413 -26.74 -2.43 11.35
C HIS A 413 -25.28 -2.51 10.91
N HIS A 414 -24.71 -1.39 10.44
CA HIS A 414 -23.30 -1.27 10.02
C HIS A 414 -22.85 -2.29 8.96
N HIS A 415 -23.76 -2.68 8.05
CA HIS A 415 -23.45 -3.55 6.92
C HIS A 415 -23.41 -2.74 5.61
N MET A 416 -22.35 -2.91 4.82
CA MET A 416 -22.11 -2.17 3.58
C MET A 416 -22.75 -2.82 2.34
N GLY A 417 -23.54 -3.90 2.50
CA GLY A 417 -24.25 -4.53 1.38
C GLY A 417 -25.23 -5.58 1.84
N TYR A 418 -26.33 -5.68 1.12
CA TYR A 418 -27.48 -6.52 1.43
C TYR A 418 -27.92 -7.35 0.25
N PRO A 419 -28.14 -8.66 0.41
CA PRO A 419 -28.83 -9.47 -0.60
C PRO A 419 -30.27 -8.99 -0.77
N VAL A 420 -30.73 -8.97 -2.00
CA VAL A 420 -32.10 -8.62 -2.35
C VAL A 420 -32.89 -9.91 -2.59
N VAL A 421 -33.99 -10.10 -1.87
CA VAL A 421 -34.85 -11.29 -1.98
C VAL A 421 -36.27 -10.91 -2.37
N ASN A 422 -36.90 -11.74 -3.22
CA ASN A 422 -38.30 -11.55 -3.59
C ASN A 422 -39.28 -11.95 -2.46
N GLU A 423 -40.59 -11.84 -2.69
CA GLU A 423 -41.64 -12.21 -1.73
C GLU A 423 -41.56 -13.65 -1.23
N LYS A 424 -41.03 -14.57 -2.07
CA LYS A 424 -40.83 -15.98 -1.73
C LYS A 424 -39.50 -16.24 -0.99
N GLY A 425 -38.75 -15.18 -0.62
CA GLY A 425 -37.44 -15.29 0.02
C GLY A 425 -36.30 -15.73 -0.89
N LYS A 426 -36.51 -15.78 -2.21
CA LYS A 426 -35.49 -16.18 -3.17
C LYS A 426 -34.57 -15.02 -3.53
N LEU A 427 -33.27 -15.31 -3.61
CA LEU A 427 -32.23 -14.37 -3.99
C LEU A 427 -32.40 -13.91 -5.44
N ILE A 428 -32.43 -12.58 -5.65
CA ILE A 428 -32.60 -11.96 -6.96
C ILE A 428 -31.56 -10.88 -7.26
N GLY A 429 -30.75 -10.49 -6.28
CA GLY A 429 -29.73 -9.45 -6.45
C GLY A 429 -28.93 -9.20 -5.19
N ILE A 430 -27.99 -8.28 -5.29
CA ILE A 430 -27.26 -7.68 -4.17
C ILE A 430 -27.17 -6.16 -4.38
N VAL A 431 -27.26 -5.40 -3.30
CA VAL A 431 -27.09 -3.96 -3.30
C VAL A 431 -26.03 -3.57 -2.27
N THR A 432 -25.14 -2.67 -2.64
CA THR A 432 -24.05 -2.18 -1.79
C THR A 432 -24.19 -0.68 -1.51
N PHE A 433 -23.43 -0.21 -0.53
CA PHE A 433 -23.36 1.24 -0.24
C PHE A 433 -22.92 2.05 -1.47
N GLU A 434 -22.00 1.52 -2.27
CA GLU A 434 -21.54 2.20 -3.50
C GLU A 434 -22.66 2.39 -4.52
N ASP A 435 -23.58 1.44 -4.61
CA ASP A 435 -24.71 1.53 -5.55
C ASP A 435 -25.66 2.64 -5.14
N ILE A 436 -25.97 2.73 -3.85
CA ILE A 436 -26.88 3.75 -3.31
C ILE A 436 -26.21 5.12 -3.20
N ALA A 437 -24.90 5.20 -3.02
CA ALA A 437 -24.15 6.46 -3.00
C ALA A 437 -24.23 7.21 -4.36
N LYS A 438 -24.40 6.48 -5.47
CA LYS A 438 -24.59 7.05 -6.81
C LYS A 438 -25.96 7.70 -6.99
N VAL A 439 -26.92 7.43 -6.09
CA VAL A 439 -28.28 8.00 -6.19
C VAL A 439 -28.30 9.39 -5.54
N PRO A 440 -28.63 10.45 -6.30
CA PRO A 440 -28.73 11.81 -5.76
C PRO A 440 -29.72 11.89 -4.58
N THR A 441 -29.37 12.62 -3.54
CA THR A 441 -30.14 12.70 -2.29
C THR A 441 -31.64 13.02 -2.53
N ALA A 442 -31.95 13.93 -3.45
CA ALA A 442 -33.33 14.28 -3.78
C ALA A 442 -34.16 13.12 -4.39
N LYS A 443 -33.51 12.07 -4.91
CA LYS A 443 -34.18 10.90 -5.52
C LYS A 443 -34.26 9.69 -4.59
N ARG A 444 -33.54 9.65 -3.46
CA ARG A 444 -33.42 8.48 -2.58
C ARG A 444 -34.75 7.97 -2.05
N LYS A 445 -35.69 8.85 -1.75
CA LYS A 445 -37.05 8.50 -1.30
C LYS A 445 -37.92 7.81 -2.34
N LYS A 446 -37.58 7.98 -3.63
CA LYS A 446 -38.39 7.46 -4.74
C LYS A 446 -37.71 6.31 -5.48
N THR A 447 -36.38 6.20 -5.39
CA THR A 447 -35.62 5.14 -6.07
C THR A 447 -35.72 3.84 -5.30
N LEU A 448 -36.17 2.78 -5.95
CA LEU A 448 -36.31 1.45 -5.37
C LEU A 448 -35.02 0.63 -5.53
N ILE A 449 -34.77 -0.26 -4.56
CA ILE A 449 -33.58 -1.12 -4.59
C ILE A 449 -33.49 -1.97 -5.86
N LYS A 450 -34.62 -2.43 -6.41
CA LYS A 450 -34.65 -3.18 -7.70
C LYS A 450 -34.03 -2.43 -8.88
N GLU A 451 -33.94 -1.09 -8.81
CA GLU A 451 -33.43 -0.24 -9.88
C GLU A 451 -31.90 -0.10 -9.82
N VAL A 452 -31.30 -0.29 -8.64
CA VAL A 452 -29.87 -0.09 -8.37
C VAL A 452 -29.13 -1.38 -8.03
N ALA A 453 -29.84 -2.45 -7.67
CA ALA A 453 -29.24 -3.73 -7.28
C ALA A 453 -28.59 -4.46 -8.47
N HIS A 454 -27.43 -5.08 -8.23
CA HIS A 454 -26.78 -5.97 -9.19
C HIS A 454 -27.50 -7.31 -9.25
N LYS A 455 -27.85 -7.77 -10.45
CA LYS A 455 -28.53 -9.05 -10.70
C LYS A 455 -27.55 -10.17 -11.03
N LYS A 456 -26.38 -9.84 -11.58
CA LYS A 456 -25.32 -10.83 -11.88
C LYS A 456 -24.53 -11.08 -10.60
N LEU A 457 -24.80 -12.21 -9.97
CA LEU A 457 -24.23 -12.57 -8.66
C LEU A 457 -23.03 -13.49 -8.82
N VAL A 458 -22.03 -13.28 -8.01
CA VAL A 458 -20.95 -14.24 -7.75
C VAL A 458 -21.29 -14.93 -6.43
N THR A 459 -21.43 -16.24 -6.46
CA THR A 459 -21.81 -17.05 -5.31
C THR A 459 -20.80 -18.18 -5.06
N ALA A 460 -20.87 -18.78 -3.89
CA ALA A 460 -20.09 -19.94 -3.50
C ALA A 460 -20.98 -20.95 -2.77
N TYR A 461 -20.45 -22.15 -2.51
CA TYR A 461 -21.17 -23.24 -1.86
C TYR A 461 -20.60 -23.51 -0.46
N PRO A 462 -21.36 -24.15 0.45
CA PRO A 462 -20.92 -24.47 1.81
C PRO A 462 -19.62 -25.27 1.87
N GLU A 463 -19.39 -26.14 0.90
CA GLU A 463 -18.20 -27.00 0.78
C GLU A 463 -16.96 -26.31 0.19
N ASP A 464 -17.11 -25.14 -0.48
CA ASP A 464 -15.98 -24.41 -1.04
C ASP A 464 -15.01 -24.02 0.09
N SER A 465 -13.71 -24.13 -0.14
CA SER A 465 -12.72 -23.73 0.86
C SER A 465 -12.66 -22.19 1.02
N ALA A 466 -12.26 -21.72 2.19
CA ALA A 466 -12.08 -20.30 2.43
C ALA A 466 -11.06 -19.68 1.46
N MET A 467 -10.07 -20.46 1.02
CA MET A 467 -9.09 -20.03 0.01
C MET A 467 -9.72 -19.85 -1.37
N GLU A 468 -10.52 -20.82 -1.85
CA GLU A 468 -11.25 -20.70 -3.11
C GLU A 468 -12.21 -19.52 -3.11
N ILE A 469 -12.88 -19.27 -1.98
CA ILE A 469 -13.75 -18.11 -1.80
C ILE A 469 -12.96 -16.82 -1.90
N TYR A 470 -11.82 -16.75 -1.24
CA TYR A 470 -10.94 -15.57 -1.26
C TYR A 470 -10.44 -15.28 -2.69
N GLU A 471 -9.99 -16.30 -3.42
CA GLU A 471 -9.58 -16.19 -4.82
C GLU A 471 -10.74 -15.73 -5.72
N LYS A 472 -11.94 -16.30 -5.50
CA LYS A 472 -13.16 -15.92 -6.24
C LYS A 472 -13.54 -14.46 -5.98
N MET A 473 -13.44 -13.98 -4.72
CA MET A 473 -13.66 -12.58 -4.37
C MET A 473 -12.67 -11.65 -5.08
N ASN A 474 -11.39 -12.00 -5.09
CA ASN A 474 -10.34 -11.19 -5.73
C ASN A 474 -10.50 -11.16 -7.25
N LYS A 475 -10.74 -12.32 -7.88
CA LYS A 475 -10.98 -12.43 -9.33
C LYS A 475 -12.13 -11.55 -9.81
N HIS A 476 -13.19 -11.45 -9.02
CA HIS A 476 -14.40 -10.68 -9.36
C HIS A 476 -14.41 -9.28 -8.72
N LYS A 477 -13.35 -8.89 -7.99
CA LYS A 477 -13.23 -7.60 -7.31
C LYS A 477 -14.41 -7.28 -6.37
N ILE A 478 -14.85 -8.27 -5.58
CA ILE A 478 -15.97 -8.15 -4.65
C ILE A 478 -15.51 -8.31 -3.20
N GLY A 479 -16.02 -7.48 -2.30
CA GLY A 479 -15.70 -7.52 -0.86
C GLY A 479 -16.52 -8.54 -0.06
N ARG A 480 -17.51 -9.20 -0.69
CA ARG A 480 -18.39 -10.19 -0.07
C ARG A 480 -18.91 -11.20 -1.08
N ILE A 481 -19.22 -12.41 -0.62
CA ILE A 481 -19.79 -13.47 -1.44
C ILE A 481 -20.94 -14.14 -0.71
N LEU A 482 -21.99 -14.48 -1.44
CA LEU A 482 -23.15 -15.18 -0.90
C LEU A 482 -22.92 -16.68 -1.00
N ILE A 483 -23.18 -17.38 0.10
CA ILE A 483 -23.15 -18.83 0.13
C ILE A 483 -24.58 -19.30 -0.10
N VAL A 484 -24.76 -20.11 -1.15
CA VAL A 484 -26.07 -20.57 -1.60
C VAL A 484 -26.17 -22.10 -1.59
N ASP A 485 -27.38 -22.60 -1.56
CA ASP A 485 -27.64 -24.03 -1.66
C ASP A 485 -27.31 -24.54 -3.09
N LYS A 486 -26.55 -25.61 -3.17
CA LYS A 486 -26.11 -26.18 -4.46
C LYS A 486 -27.28 -26.70 -5.32
N LYS A 487 -28.38 -27.14 -4.68
CA LYS A 487 -29.58 -27.63 -5.35
C LYS A 487 -30.56 -26.50 -5.70
N ASP A 488 -30.56 -25.42 -4.91
CA ASP A 488 -31.36 -24.21 -5.15
C ASP A 488 -30.47 -22.95 -5.02
N PRO A 489 -29.78 -22.51 -6.07
CA PRO A 489 -28.89 -21.35 -6.04
C PRO A 489 -29.57 -20.03 -5.67
N GLN A 490 -30.89 -19.98 -5.55
CA GLN A 490 -31.64 -18.83 -5.06
C GLN A 490 -31.86 -18.87 -3.54
N LYS A 491 -31.50 -19.97 -2.87
CA LYS A 491 -31.60 -20.11 -1.42
C LYS A 491 -30.28 -19.70 -0.77
N ILE A 492 -30.32 -18.60 -0.02
CA ILE A 492 -29.15 -18.10 0.73
C ILE A 492 -28.97 -18.97 1.98
N LEU A 493 -27.76 -19.46 2.19
CA LEU A 493 -27.34 -20.19 3.39
C LEU A 493 -26.48 -19.33 4.31
N GLY A 494 -25.71 -18.38 3.74
CA GLY A 494 -24.83 -17.51 4.48
C GLY A 494 -24.22 -16.41 3.62
N ILE A 495 -23.42 -15.58 4.25
CA ILE A 495 -22.59 -14.57 3.60
C ILE A 495 -21.18 -14.61 4.21
N ILE A 496 -20.17 -14.43 3.38
CA ILE A 496 -18.77 -14.28 3.80
C ILE A 496 -18.27 -12.95 3.27
N THR A 497 -17.64 -12.17 4.13
CA THR A 497 -16.91 -10.95 3.77
C THR A 497 -15.41 -11.19 3.90
N LYS A 498 -14.59 -10.33 3.27
CA LYS A 498 -13.13 -10.37 3.49
C LYS A 498 -12.78 -10.25 4.98
N THR A 499 -13.58 -9.52 5.75
CA THR A 499 -13.42 -9.39 7.21
C THR A 499 -13.64 -10.72 7.93
N ASP A 500 -14.60 -11.56 7.50
CA ASP A 500 -14.84 -12.87 8.11
C ASP A 500 -13.65 -13.81 7.88
N ILE A 501 -13.07 -13.79 6.68
CA ILE A 501 -11.83 -14.54 6.35
C ILE A 501 -10.68 -14.08 7.24
N ILE A 502 -10.49 -12.75 7.42
CA ILE A 502 -9.45 -12.19 8.28
C ILE A 502 -9.69 -12.57 9.76
N HIS A 503 -10.94 -12.54 10.21
CA HIS A 503 -11.28 -12.95 11.59
C HIS A 503 -10.97 -14.41 11.85
N THR A 504 -11.17 -15.27 10.87
CA THR A 504 -10.82 -16.69 10.95
C THR A 504 -9.31 -16.88 11.17
N LEU A 505 -8.48 -16.07 10.55
CA LEU A 505 -7.03 -16.08 10.73
C LEU A 505 -6.57 -15.47 12.08
N ARG A 506 -7.40 -14.66 12.73
CA ARG A 506 -7.07 -13.99 14.01
C ARG A 506 -7.33 -14.85 15.25
N TRP A 507 -8.08 -15.95 15.15
CA TRP A 507 -8.48 -16.74 16.30
C TRP A 507 -8.02 -18.18 16.18
N PRO A 508 -7.15 -18.69 17.10
CA PRO A 508 -6.96 -20.12 17.18
C PRO A 508 -8.32 -20.74 17.53
N MET A 509 -8.89 -21.50 16.61
CA MET A 509 -10.10 -22.27 16.89
C MET A 509 -9.80 -23.14 18.11
N LYS A 510 -10.52 -22.91 19.21
CA LYS A 510 -10.62 -23.94 20.26
C LYS A 510 -11.19 -25.16 19.57
N THR A 511 -10.34 -26.11 19.27
CA THR A 511 -10.78 -27.48 18.95
C THR A 511 -11.65 -27.93 20.12
N LYS A 512 -12.93 -28.14 19.83
CA LYS A 512 -13.82 -28.87 20.74
C LYS A 512 -13.42 -30.32 20.75
#